data_4fab71d1574da75d14dcbf0f0e1201dd
#
_entry.id   4fab71d1574da75d14dcbf0f0e1201dd
#
_cell.length_a   1.000
_cell.length_b   1.000
_cell.length_c   1.000
_cell.angle_alpha   90.00
_cell.angle_beta   90.00
_cell.angle_gamma   90.00
#
_symmetry.space_group_name_H-M   'P 1'
#
loop_
_entity.id
_entity.type
_entity.pdbx_description
1 polymer ?
#
loop_
_entity_poly.entity_id
_entity_poly.type
_entity_poly.pdbx_seq_one_letter_code
_entity_poly.pdbx_strand_id
1 'polypeptide(L)'
;MNTKINVLQVIPKLGYGGAETGCYDIAHFLSENDCGSFIATSGGGLLKFIKKDKVKVFRLPVHSKNPFLILFNTLVLSIIIIIFKIDIIHARSRAPAWSCYLASFLTRRVFVTTFHGTYNFKNVYKKFYNSIMLRAKLTIAGSNFIFGHINENYSEYLSKEKKLRVIYRGINIDYYNSKNISALKQEKLKEDWNLSSNKFTILLPGRLTYWKGQENFIESLNILIEDYDITNFQAIILGSDQGRKVYKKKLVNLVERYNLNKKIKFVPHCKEMPIAYSLSDVVVSASIEPEAFGRISVEAQSMGKPIIASNIGGSKETIINKKTGLLYKYDDPRELAKNLNTVIQLSLDELKSMGNEGRKNITKKFDVEIMCQSNLKEYKRLIKN
;
A
#
# COMPACT_ATOMS: atom_id res chain seq x y z
N MET A 1 24.86 27.49 4.51
CA MET A 1 23.54 27.77 5.12
C MET A 1 22.57 26.66 4.73
N ASN A 2 22.03 25.93 5.71
CA ASN A 2 21.03 24.88 5.43
C ASN A 2 19.70 25.60 5.16
N THR A 3 19.41 25.89 3.90
CA THR A 3 18.14 26.54 3.54
C THR A 3 16.98 25.57 3.85
N LYS A 4 16.10 26.01 4.73
CA LYS A 4 14.88 25.28 5.09
C LYS A 4 14.03 25.10 3.83
N ILE A 5 13.73 23.85 3.47
CA ILE A 5 12.90 23.50 2.29
C ILE A 5 11.44 23.42 2.71
N ASN A 6 10.56 24.09 1.98
CA ASN A 6 9.11 24.06 2.18
C ASN A 6 8.44 23.16 1.12
N VAL A 7 7.77 22.11 1.54
CA VAL A 7 7.14 21.12 0.66
C VAL A 7 5.62 21.10 0.84
N LEU A 8 4.88 21.32 -0.24
CA LEU A 8 3.42 21.18 -0.28
C LEU A 8 3.06 19.86 -0.97
N GLN A 9 2.55 18.90 -0.22
CA GLN A 9 1.98 17.67 -0.75
C GLN A 9 0.50 17.88 -1.09
N VAL A 10 0.06 17.47 -2.28
CA VAL A 10 -1.33 17.61 -2.72
C VAL A 10 -1.92 16.25 -3.04
N ILE A 11 -2.96 15.88 -2.28
CA ILE A 11 -3.61 14.57 -2.35
C ILE A 11 -5.14 14.71 -2.37
N PRO A 12 -5.89 13.92 -3.18
CA PRO A 12 -7.35 14.03 -3.28
C PRO A 12 -8.07 13.95 -1.93
N LYS A 13 -7.80 12.88 -1.19
CA LYS A 13 -8.28 12.64 0.19
C LYS A 13 -7.16 12.04 1.01
N LEU A 14 -7.06 12.42 2.27
CA LEU A 14 -6.12 11.84 3.23
C LEU A 14 -6.82 10.70 4.02
N GLY A 15 -7.18 9.62 3.30
CA GLY A 15 -7.81 8.41 3.86
C GLY A 15 -6.80 7.48 4.51
N TYR A 16 -7.11 6.16 4.55
CA TYR A 16 -6.27 5.14 5.17
C TYR A 16 -5.54 4.24 4.15
N GLY A 17 -5.55 4.59 2.87
CA GLY A 17 -4.84 3.85 1.83
C GLY A 17 -3.32 4.09 1.87
N GLY A 18 -2.57 3.26 1.13
CA GLY A 18 -1.10 3.36 1.14
C GLY A 18 -0.54 4.68 0.57
N ALA A 19 -1.22 5.34 -0.37
CA ALA A 19 -0.80 6.66 -0.86
C ALA A 19 -0.99 7.74 0.20
N GLU A 20 -2.06 7.63 0.95
CA GLU A 20 -2.50 8.55 1.98
C GLU A 20 -1.63 8.44 3.23
N THR A 21 -1.33 7.20 3.68
CA THR A 21 -0.39 6.97 4.79
C THR A 21 1.00 7.47 4.43
N GLY A 22 1.51 7.18 3.22
CA GLY A 22 2.81 7.71 2.79
C GLY A 22 2.86 9.24 2.66
N CYS A 23 1.73 9.92 2.37
CA CYS A 23 1.65 11.38 2.43
C CYS A 23 1.73 11.88 3.88
N TYR A 24 1.03 11.22 4.78
CA TYR A 24 1.03 11.51 6.21
C TYR A 24 2.44 11.33 6.82
N ASP A 25 3.08 10.20 6.53
CA ASP A 25 4.41 9.86 7.05
C ASP A 25 5.47 10.87 6.58
N ILE A 26 5.50 11.17 5.28
CA ILE A 26 6.44 12.17 4.72
C ILE A 26 6.16 13.55 5.32
N ALA A 27 4.90 13.93 5.56
CA ALA A 27 4.60 15.25 6.12
C ALA A 27 5.14 15.41 7.53
N HIS A 28 4.99 14.41 8.40
CA HIS A 28 5.53 14.45 9.76
C HIS A 28 7.05 14.38 9.77
N PHE A 29 7.62 13.48 8.96
CA PHE A 29 9.08 13.36 8.81
C PHE A 29 9.71 14.67 8.37
N LEU A 30 9.15 15.37 7.38
CA LEU A 30 9.67 16.67 6.93
C LEU A 30 9.67 17.69 8.06
N SER A 31 8.58 17.76 8.84
CA SER A 31 8.51 18.71 9.95
C SER A 31 9.47 18.39 11.09
N GLU A 32 9.82 17.13 11.26
CA GLU A 32 10.80 16.67 12.26
C GLU A 32 12.27 16.82 11.79
N ASN A 33 12.45 17.12 10.49
CA ASN A 33 13.77 17.35 9.87
C ASN A 33 13.97 18.78 9.35
N ASP A 34 13.48 19.75 10.11
CA ASP A 34 13.63 21.21 9.87
C ASP A 34 13.11 21.69 8.51
N CYS A 35 12.14 20.98 7.93
CA CYS A 35 11.48 21.35 6.69
C CYS A 35 10.10 21.94 6.98
N GLY A 36 9.65 22.89 6.16
CA GLY A 36 8.26 23.32 6.15
C GLY A 36 7.38 22.25 5.51
N SER A 37 6.35 21.81 6.23
CA SER A 37 5.48 20.73 5.80
C SER A 37 4.04 21.17 5.66
N PHE A 38 3.50 21.00 4.44
CA PHE A 38 2.17 21.47 4.05
C PHE A 38 1.41 20.36 3.30
N ILE A 39 0.10 20.26 3.54
CA ILE A 39 -0.79 19.34 2.82
C ILE A 39 -1.99 20.11 2.28
N ALA A 40 -2.33 19.92 1.00
CA ALA A 40 -3.61 20.33 0.42
C ALA A 40 -4.45 19.08 0.08
N THR A 41 -5.69 19.03 0.59
CA THR A 41 -6.58 17.87 0.42
C THR A 41 -8.04 18.26 0.55
N SER A 42 -8.95 17.47 -0.04
CA SER A 42 -10.40 17.69 0.17
C SER A 42 -10.92 17.14 1.52
N GLY A 43 -10.10 16.43 2.27
CA GLY A 43 -10.49 15.82 3.54
C GLY A 43 -9.89 14.43 3.73
N GLY A 44 -10.38 13.70 4.72
CA GLY A 44 -10.00 12.31 4.96
C GLY A 44 -9.78 11.98 6.44
N GLY A 45 -9.81 10.68 6.75
CA GLY A 45 -9.80 10.18 8.13
C GLY A 45 -8.48 10.38 8.87
N LEU A 46 -7.34 10.42 8.16
CA LEU A 46 -6.03 10.66 8.78
C LEU A 46 -5.84 12.11 9.26
N LEU A 47 -6.70 13.05 8.84
CA LEU A 47 -6.61 14.45 9.27
C LEU A 47 -6.71 14.61 10.79
N LYS A 48 -7.44 13.73 11.48
CA LYS A 48 -7.57 13.78 12.94
C LYS A 48 -6.26 13.45 13.67
N PHE A 49 -5.30 12.82 13.00
CA PHE A 49 -4.00 12.46 13.56
C PHE A 49 -2.88 13.43 13.16
N ILE A 50 -3.16 14.41 12.29
CA ILE A 50 -2.17 15.42 11.92
C ILE A 50 -1.85 16.32 13.13
N LYS A 51 -0.57 16.40 13.47
CA LYS A 51 -0.04 17.36 14.46
C LYS A 51 -0.06 18.76 13.85
N LYS A 52 -1.09 19.54 14.19
CA LYS A 52 -1.39 20.84 13.55
C LYS A 52 -0.32 21.92 13.79
N ASP A 53 0.44 21.78 14.84
CA ASP A 53 1.62 22.60 15.18
C ASP A 53 2.80 22.32 14.25
N LYS A 54 2.87 21.12 13.66
CA LYS A 54 3.96 20.66 12.82
C LYS A 54 3.63 20.70 11.33
N VAL A 55 2.39 20.37 10.94
CA VAL A 55 1.96 20.24 9.53
C VAL A 55 0.76 21.14 9.27
N LYS A 56 0.91 22.09 8.35
CA LYS A 56 -0.20 22.98 7.96
C LYS A 56 -1.05 22.34 6.88
N VAL A 57 -2.37 22.31 7.08
CA VAL A 57 -3.32 21.66 6.17
C VAL A 57 -4.27 22.69 5.55
N PHE A 58 -4.42 22.64 4.22
CA PHE A 58 -5.37 23.40 3.43
C PHE A 58 -6.49 22.50 2.91
N ARG A 59 -7.75 22.91 3.09
CA ARG A 59 -8.93 22.21 2.58
C ARG A 59 -9.31 22.75 1.22
N LEU A 60 -9.10 21.97 0.16
CA LEU A 60 -9.36 22.36 -1.24
C LEU A 60 -9.99 21.19 -2.01
N PRO A 61 -10.88 21.45 -2.99
CA PRO A 61 -11.52 20.40 -3.77
C PRO A 61 -10.58 19.78 -4.84
N VAL A 62 -9.34 19.45 -4.45
CA VAL A 62 -8.27 18.94 -5.33
C VAL A 62 -8.54 17.53 -5.88
N HIS A 63 -9.59 16.85 -5.40
CA HIS A 63 -10.04 15.56 -5.94
C HIS A 63 -10.81 15.69 -7.27
N SER A 64 -11.29 16.90 -7.58
CA SER A 64 -12.14 17.15 -8.74
C SER A 64 -11.38 17.09 -10.05
N LYS A 65 -12.09 16.60 -11.09
CA LYS A 65 -11.64 16.61 -12.49
C LYS A 65 -12.33 17.69 -13.32
N ASN A 66 -13.21 18.47 -12.71
CA ASN A 66 -13.91 19.57 -13.36
C ASN A 66 -12.90 20.68 -13.74
N PRO A 67 -12.83 21.13 -15.01
CA PRO A 67 -11.88 22.15 -15.47
C PRO A 67 -11.93 23.46 -14.68
N PHE A 68 -13.12 23.92 -14.31
CA PHE A 68 -13.28 25.15 -13.51
C PHE A 68 -12.69 24.99 -12.11
N LEU A 69 -12.90 23.83 -11.47
CA LEU A 69 -12.30 23.53 -10.17
C LEU A 69 -10.79 23.30 -10.27
N ILE A 70 -10.30 22.77 -11.38
CA ILE A 70 -8.85 22.68 -11.63
C ILE A 70 -8.25 24.09 -11.70
N LEU A 71 -8.87 25.02 -12.43
CA LEU A 71 -8.41 26.40 -12.52
C LEU A 71 -8.48 27.12 -11.17
N PHE A 72 -9.60 27.01 -10.46
CA PHE A 72 -9.74 27.54 -9.10
C PHE A 72 -8.64 27.01 -8.16
N ASN A 73 -8.43 25.69 -8.13
CA ASN A 73 -7.37 25.07 -7.33
C ASN A 73 -5.98 25.59 -7.76
N THR A 74 -5.74 25.82 -9.05
CA THR A 74 -4.48 26.38 -9.55
C THR A 74 -4.21 27.75 -8.94
N LEU A 75 -5.19 28.65 -8.97
CA LEU A 75 -5.05 29.99 -8.42
C LEU A 75 -4.80 29.97 -6.91
N VAL A 76 -5.60 29.18 -6.17
CA VAL A 76 -5.44 29.07 -4.70
C VAL A 76 -4.10 28.42 -4.33
N LEU A 77 -3.69 27.38 -5.04
CA LEU A 77 -2.38 26.76 -4.80
C LEU A 77 -1.23 27.73 -5.12
N SER A 78 -1.34 28.56 -6.17
CA SER A 78 -0.34 29.57 -6.49
C SER A 78 -0.21 30.62 -5.38
N ILE A 79 -1.33 31.06 -4.81
CA ILE A 79 -1.34 31.97 -3.66
C ILE A 79 -0.67 31.31 -2.44
N ILE A 80 -1.01 30.06 -2.13
CA ILE A 80 -0.39 29.30 -1.03
C ILE A 80 1.13 29.17 -1.25
N ILE A 81 1.56 28.86 -2.46
CA ILE A 81 2.97 28.73 -2.82
C ILE A 81 3.73 30.03 -2.53
N ILE A 82 3.17 31.18 -2.92
CA ILE A 82 3.80 32.49 -2.72
C ILE A 82 3.85 32.85 -1.24
N ILE A 83 2.70 32.78 -0.54
CA ILE A 83 2.59 33.20 0.87
C ILE A 83 3.47 32.36 1.78
N PHE A 84 3.49 31.04 1.57
CA PHE A 84 4.24 30.11 2.43
C PHE A 84 5.63 29.78 1.88
N LYS A 85 6.08 30.48 0.84
CA LYS A 85 7.40 30.30 0.19
C LYS A 85 7.67 28.83 -0.09
N ILE A 86 6.69 28.13 -0.70
CA ILE A 86 6.82 26.71 -1.05
C ILE A 86 7.87 26.55 -2.13
N ASP A 87 8.81 25.64 -1.94
CA ASP A 87 9.86 25.33 -2.91
C ASP A 87 9.48 24.18 -3.81
N ILE A 88 8.76 23.19 -3.27
CA ILE A 88 8.35 21.96 -3.96
C ILE A 88 6.85 21.75 -3.81
N ILE A 89 6.17 21.58 -4.93
CA ILE A 89 4.80 21.09 -4.98
C ILE A 89 4.79 19.63 -5.43
N HIS A 90 4.28 18.73 -4.57
CA HIS A 90 4.29 17.29 -4.80
C HIS A 90 2.88 16.73 -4.94
N ALA A 91 2.47 16.42 -6.17
CA ALA A 91 1.17 15.79 -6.44
C ALA A 91 1.26 14.28 -6.24
N ARG A 92 0.33 13.76 -5.44
CA ARG A 92 0.26 12.34 -5.08
C ARG A 92 -0.85 11.59 -5.82
N SER A 93 -1.45 12.21 -6.82
CA SER A 93 -2.46 11.59 -7.69
C SER A 93 -2.69 12.45 -8.94
N ARG A 94 -3.30 11.82 -9.96
CA ARG A 94 -3.58 12.46 -11.27
C ARG A 94 -4.50 13.68 -11.20
N ALA A 95 -5.57 13.60 -10.39
CA ALA A 95 -6.52 14.70 -10.31
C ALA A 95 -5.86 16.00 -9.82
N PRO A 96 -5.17 16.02 -8.65
CA PRO A 96 -4.48 17.23 -8.20
C PRO A 96 -3.27 17.60 -9.08
N ALA A 97 -2.67 16.64 -9.82
CA ALA A 97 -1.47 16.91 -10.61
C ALA A 97 -1.69 17.98 -11.68
N TRP A 98 -2.88 18.09 -12.23
CA TRP A 98 -3.19 19.15 -13.21
C TRP A 98 -3.11 20.55 -12.57
N SER A 99 -3.77 20.75 -11.43
CA SER A 99 -3.69 22.03 -10.71
C SER A 99 -2.27 22.32 -10.20
N CYS A 100 -1.57 21.28 -9.72
CA CYS A 100 -0.19 21.43 -9.23
C CYS A 100 0.78 21.80 -10.36
N TYR A 101 0.65 21.20 -11.53
CA TYR A 101 1.47 21.50 -12.70
C TYR A 101 1.28 22.96 -13.14
N LEU A 102 0.03 23.41 -13.29
CA LEU A 102 -0.26 24.79 -13.67
C LEU A 102 0.23 25.78 -12.60
N ALA A 103 -0.01 25.50 -11.31
CA ALA A 103 0.47 26.34 -10.22
C ALA A 103 2.01 26.40 -10.18
N SER A 104 2.69 25.28 -10.40
CA SER A 104 4.15 25.23 -10.45
C SER A 104 4.73 26.04 -11.61
N PHE A 105 4.06 26.01 -12.77
CA PHE A 105 4.43 26.80 -13.94
C PHE A 105 4.27 28.31 -13.66
N LEU A 106 3.13 28.74 -13.11
CA LEU A 106 2.87 30.14 -12.78
C LEU A 106 3.84 30.70 -11.72
N THR A 107 4.22 29.87 -10.76
CA THR A 107 5.07 30.31 -9.63
C THR A 107 6.54 29.95 -9.80
N ARG A 108 6.91 29.29 -10.91
CA ARG A 108 8.26 28.80 -11.22
C ARG A 108 8.83 27.91 -10.10
N ARG A 109 7.97 27.08 -9.45
CA ARG A 109 8.39 26.16 -8.38
C ARG A 109 8.53 24.74 -8.89
N VAL A 110 9.33 23.95 -8.16
CA VAL A 110 9.62 22.56 -8.54
C VAL A 110 8.37 21.69 -8.40
N PHE A 111 8.00 21.01 -9.47
CA PHE A 111 6.89 20.05 -9.50
C PHE A 111 7.43 18.61 -9.40
N VAL A 112 6.88 17.84 -8.46
CA VAL A 112 7.19 16.44 -8.21
C VAL A 112 5.91 15.63 -8.22
N THR A 113 5.98 14.37 -8.63
CA THR A 113 4.85 13.44 -8.62
C THR A 113 5.23 12.07 -8.07
N THR A 114 4.26 11.34 -7.53
CA THR A 114 4.43 9.91 -7.20
C THR A 114 3.34 9.07 -7.86
N PHE A 115 3.76 8.06 -8.62
CA PHE A 115 2.88 7.02 -9.15
C PHE A 115 2.60 5.98 -8.06
N HIS A 116 1.33 5.88 -7.63
CA HIS A 116 0.88 4.98 -6.58
C HIS A 116 0.19 3.71 -7.09
N GLY A 117 0.08 3.54 -8.39
CA GLY A 117 -0.58 2.40 -9.02
C GLY A 117 -0.35 2.38 -10.52
N THR A 118 -0.76 1.31 -11.17
CA THR A 118 -0.83 1.24 -12.63
C THR A 118 -1.93 2.17 -13.10
N TYR A 119 -1.58 3.16 -13.90
CA TYR A 119 -2.55 4.06 -14.48
C TYR A 119 -2.94 3.56 -15.86
N ASN A 120 -3.69 2.43 -15.87
CA ASN A 120 -4.18 1.82 -17.10
C ASN A 120 -5.09 2.77 -17.89
N PHE A 121 -5.03 2.68 -19.19
CA PHE A 121 -5.82 3.50 -20.13
C PHE A 121 -6.44 2.62 -21.21
N LYS A 122 -7.64 3.00 -21.65
CA LYS A 122 -8.36 2.32 -22.74
C LYS A 122 -8.29 3.10 -24.05
N ASN A 123 -7.92 4.39 -23.98
CA ASN A 123 -7.83 5.28 -25.14
C ASN A 123 -6.76 6.37 -24.93
N VAL A 124 -6.45 7.08 -26.00
CA VAL A 124 -5.42 8.13 -26.05
C VAL A 124 -5.74 9.29 -25.10
N TYR A 125 -7.01 9.69 -24.97
CA TYR A 125 -7.41 10.78 -24.07
C TYR A 125 -7.11 10.44 -22.60
N LYS A 126 -7.40 9.22 -22.20
CA LYS A 126 -7.09 8.76 -20.84
C LYS A 126 -5.59 8.62 -20.62
N LYS A 127 -4.84 8.19 -21.64
CA LYS A 127 -3.37 8.16 -21.61
C LYS A 127 -2.81 9.57 -21.41
N PHE A 128 -3.26 10.53 -22.21
CA PHE A 128 -2.90 11.95 -22.08
C PHE A 128 -3.25 12.51 -20.70
N TYR A 129 -4.47 12.24 -20.19
CA TYR A 129 -4.84 12.67 -18.84
C TYR A 129 -3.91 12.10 -17.75
N ASN A 130 -3.49 10.84 -17.88
CA ASN A 130 -2.58 10.21 -16.94
C ASN A 130 -1.14 10.76 -17.06
N SER A 131 -0.71 11.17 -18.26
CA SER A 131 0.65 11.63 -18.55
C SER A 131 1.06 12.90 -17.78
N ILE A 132 0.09 13.64 -17.22
CA ILE A 132 0.35 14.80 -16.37
C ILE A 132 1.35 14.49 -15.24
N MET A 133 1.33 13.26 -14.76
CA MET A 133 2.24 12.80 -13.70
C MET A 133 3.71 12.76 -14.16
N LEU A 134 3.96 12.72 -15.47
CA LEU A 134 5.30 12.69 -16.07
C LEU A 134 5.78 14.07 -16.54
N ARG A 135 4.98 15.12 -16.34
CA ARG A 135 5.40 16.50 -16.62
C ARG A 135 6.23 17.11 -15.48
N ALA A 136 6.40 16.35 -14.40
CA ALA A 136 7.19 16.74 -13.24
C ALA A 136 8.71 16.74 -13.52
N LYS A 137 9.47 17.58 -12.82
CA LYS A 137 10.95 17.53 -12.81
C LYS A 137 11.47 16.21 -12.22
N LEU A 138 10.71 15.63 -11.26
CA LEU A 138 10.93 14.30 -10.72
C LEU A 138 9.62 13.53 -10.62
N THR A 139 9.58 12.36 -11.22
CA THR A 139 8.53 11.36 -11.03
C THR A 139 9.06 10.22 -10.17
N ILE A 140 8.36 9.90 -9.08
CA ILE A 140 8.69 8.82 -8.18
C ILE A 140 7.79 7.62 -8.50
N ALA A 141 8.38 6.46 -8.74
CA ALA A 141 7.71 5.17 -8.83
C ALA A 141 7.79 4.45 -7.49
N GLY A 142 6.65 3.96 -6.97
CA GLY A 142 6.58 3.31 -5.66
C GLY A 142 7.15 1.89 -5.59
N SER A 143 7.59 1.33 -6.74
CA SER A 143 8.22 0.02 -6.91
C SER A 143 8.90 -0.08 -8.27
N ASN A 144 9.75 -1.09 -8.50
CA ASN A 144 10.30 -1.37 -9.83
C ASN A 144 9.20 -1.80 -10.80
N PHE A 145 8.17 -2.50 -10.32
CA PHE A 145 7.00 -2.82 -11.13
C PHE A 145 6.34 -1.56 -11.71
N ILE A 146 6.12 -0.53 -10.87
CA ILE A 146 5.57 0.76 -11.34
C ILE A 146 6.55 1.49 -12.26
N PHE A 147 7.85 1.41 -11.99
CA PHE A 147 8.89 1.98 -12.87
C PHE A 147 8.84 1.32 -14.27
N GLY A 148 8.79 -0.01 -14.34
CA GLY A 148 8.62 -0.77 -15.58
C GLY A 148 7.33 -0.39 -16.31
N HIS A 149 6.20 -0.36 -15.58
CA HIS A 149 4.90 0.05 -16.14
C HIS A 149 4.94 1.45 -16.76
N ILE A 150 5.65 2.42 -16.14
CA ILE A 150 5.82 3.77 -16.71
C ILE A 150 6.63 3.72 -17.99
N ASN A 151 7.75 3.01 -18.01
CA ASN A 151 8.60 2.90 -19.20
C ASN A 151 7.91 2.22 -20.37
N GLU A 152 7.14 1.16 -20.11
CA GLU A 152 6.42 0.41 -21.15
C GLU A 152 5.24 1.18 -21.72
N ASN A 153 4.49 1.90 -20.87
CA ASN A 153 3.21 2.48 -21.28
C ASN A 153 3.23 3.99 -21.53
N TYR A 154 4.30 4.70 -21.09
CA TYR A 154 4.35 6.16 -21.10
C TYR A 154 5.74 6.70 -21.52
N SER A 155 6.57 5.89 -22.18
CA SER A 155 7.92 6.27 -22.59
C SER A 155 7.98 7.56 -23.40
N GLU A 156 7.00 7.82 -24.26
CA GLU A 156 6.89 9.02 -25.09
C GLU A 156 6.76 10.34 -24.30
N TYR A 157 6.36 10.26 -23.01
CA TYR A 157 6.28 11.44 -22.12
C TYR A 157 7.51 11.62 -21.25
N LEU A 158 8.46 10.67 -21.28
CA LEU A 158 9.74 10.78 -20.60
C LEU A 158 10.72 11.60 -21.47
N SER A 159 11.43 12.54 -20.85
CA SER A 159 12.49 13.29 -21.51
C SER A 159 13.79 13.18 -20.73
N LYS A 160 14.95 13.46 -21.37
CA LYS A 160 16.27 13.42 -20.73
C LYS A 160 16.36 14.35 -19.50
N GLU A 161 15.61 15.43 -19.48
CA GLU A 161 15.59 16.42 -18.40
C GLU A 161 14.74 16.01 -17.20
N LYS A 162 13.80 15.07 -17.40
CA LYS A 162 12.87 14.61 -16.38
C LYS A 162 13.38 13.33 -15.72
N LYS A 163 13.52 13.35 -14.41
CA LYS A 163 14.04 12.22 -13.65
C LYS A 163 12.90 11.27 -13.25
N LEU A 164 13.02 10.00 -13.60
CA LEU A 164 12.22 8.91 -13.06
C LEU A 164 13.06 8.13 -12.04
N ARG A 165 12.56 7.96 -10.81
CA ARG A 165 13.26 7.27 -9.71
C ARG A 165 12.35 6.30 -9.01
N VAL A 166 12.90 5.18 -8.58
CA VAL A 166 12.22 4.26 -7.65
C VAL A 166 12.51 4.73 -6.23
N ILE A 167 11.45 5.03 -5.48
CA ILE A 167 11.49 5.14 -4.03
C ILE A 167 10.40 4.22 -3.53
N TYR A 168 10.81 3.09 -2.94
CA TYR A 168 9.88 2.13 -2.39
C TYR A 168 8.99 2.77 -1.33
N ARG A 169 7.75 2.29 -1.25
CA ARG A 169 6.89 2.64 -0.14
C ARG A 169 7.44 2.01 1.13
N GLY A 170 7.30 2.75 2.23
CA GLY A 170 7.66 2.28 3.55
C GLY A 170 6.46 1.79 4.35
N ILE A 171 6.78 1.03 5.39
CA ILE A 171 5.87 0.63 6.45
C ILE A 171 6.44 1.07 7.80
N ASN A 172 5.58 1.45 8.72
CA ASN A 172 5.99 1.72 10.10
C ASN A 172 6.29 0.39 10.81
N ILE A 173 7.57 0.04 10.91
CA ILE A 173 8.06 -1.22 11.48
C ILE A 173 7.87 -1.30 13.01
N ASP A 174 7.67 -0.18 13.70
CA ASP A 174 7.37 -0.15 15.12
C ASP A 174 5.90 -0.44 15.39
N TYR A 175 5.00 0.10 14.54
CA TYR A 175 3.58 -0.24 14.58
C TYR A 175 3.33 -1.70 14.20
N TYR A 176 3.99 -2.21 13.16
CA TYR A 176 3.94 -3.61 12.74
C TYR A 176 5.09 -4.39 13.41
N ASN A 177 5.01 -4.54 14.73
CA ASN A 177 5.99 -5.26 15.54
C ASN A 177 5.31 -6.21 16.51
N SER A 178 5.59 -7.51 16.37
CA SER A 178 5.01 -8.53 17.23
C SER A 178 5.34 -8.34 18.72
N LYS A 179 6.48 -7.71 19.02
CA LYS A 179 6.89 -7.41 20.42
C LYS A 179 6.01 -6.34 21.09
N ASN A 180 5.33 -5.51 20.30
CA ASN A 180 4.49 -4.43 20.79
C ASN A 180 3.01 -4.82 20.91
N ILE A 181 2.68 -6.11 20.68
CA ILE A 181 1.30 -6.59 20.76
C ILE A 181 0.96 -6.90 22.22
N SER A 182 -0.13 -6.29 22.70
CA SER A 182 -0.70 -6.61 24.00
C SER A 182 -1.31 -8.01 23.98
N ALA A 183 -0.86 -8.89 24.88
CA ALA A 183 -1.41 -10.24 25.04
C ALA A 183 -2.91 -10.21 25.33
N LEU A 184 -3.39 -9.25 26.15
CA LEU A 184 -4.81 -9.08 26.46
C LEU A 184 -5.62 -8.74 25.19
N LYS A 185 -5.13 -7.83 24.35
CA LYS A 185 -5.81 -7.48 23.08
C LYS A 185 -5.80 -8.64 22.08
N GLN A 186 -4.73 -9.42 22.07
CA GLN A 186 -4.60 -10.61 21.23
C GLN A 186 -5.61 -11.68 21.66
N GLU A 187 -5.69 -12.00 22.95
CA GLU A 187 -6.66 -12.99 23.45
C GLU A 187 -8.09 -12.54 23.21
N LYS A 188 -8.42 -11.28 23.50
CA LYS A 188 -9.74 -10.73 23.21
C LYS A 188 -10.12 -10.84 21.71
N LEU A 189 -9.21 -10.52 20.80
CA LEU A 189 -9.50 -10.62 19.36
C LEU A 189 -9.66 -12.07 18.92
N LYS A 190 -8.92 -12.99 19.53
CA LYS A 190 -9.04 -14.42 19.30
C LYS A 190 -10.40 -14.96 19.77
N GLU A 191 -10.89 -14.52 20.93
CA GLU A 191 -12.25 -14.80 21.43
C GLU A 191 -13.31 -14.20 20.51
N ASP A 192 -13.22 -12.90 20.19
CA ASP A 192 -14.16 -12.20 19.30
C ASP A 192 -14.29 -12.90 17.93
N TRP A 193 -13.18 -13.46 17.46
CA TRP A 193 -13.16 -14.21 16.20
C TRP A 193 -13.42 -15.71 16.42
N ASN A 194 -13.63 -16.16 17.65
CA ASN A 194 -13.82 -17.56 18.02
C ASN A 194 -12.78 -18.48 17.35
N LEU A 195 -11.48 -18.16 17.56
CA LEU A 195 -10.36 -18.94 17.01
C LEU A 195 -9.91 -20.01 17.98
N SER A 196 -9.66 -21.22 17.47
CA SER A 196 -9.09 -22.32 18.22
C SER A 196 -7.57 -22.20 18.29
N SER A 197 -6.99 -22.41 19.51
CA SER A 197 -5.53 -22.43 19.71
C SER A 197 -4.83 -23.62 19.06
N ASN A 198 -5.59 -24.71 18.81
CA ASN A 198 -5.03 -25.99 18.34
C ASN A 198 -5.11 -26.13 16.81
N LYS A 199 -5.51 -25.06 16.09
CA LYS A 199 -5.62 -25.08 14.65
C LYS A 199 -4.64 -24.13 14.00
N PHE A 200 -4.04 -24.53 12.88
CA PHE A 200 -3.21 -23.68 12.07
C PHE A 200 -4.04 -22.54 11.48
N THR A 201 -3.65 -21.29 11.72
CA THR A 201 -4.44 -20.11 11.37
C THR A 201 -3.89 -19.44 10.10
N ILE A 202 -4.71 -19.39 9.06
CA ILE A 202 -4.39 -18.79 7.76
C ILE A 202 -5.16 -17.47 7.63
N LEU A 203 -4.45 -16.35 7.39
CA LEU A 203 -5.06 -15.02 7.27
C LEU A 203 -4.95 -14.50 5.84
N LEU A 204 -6.08 -14.16 5.22
CA LEU A 204 -6.14 -13.44 3.94
C LEU A 204 -6.75 -12.06 4.17
N PRO A 205 -5.93 -11.00 4.36
CA PRO A 205 -6.41 -9.65 4.54
C PRO A 205 -6.61 -8.95 3.19
N GLY A 206 -7.66 -8.15 3.07
CA GLY A 206 -7.91 -7.35 1.88
C GLY A 206 -9.38 -7.09 1.63
N ARG A 207 -9.69 -6.00 0.94
CA ARG A 207 -11.06 -5.70 0.53
C ARG A 207 -11.64 -6.86 -0.26
N LEU A 208 -12.92 -7.16 -0.06
CA LEU A 208 -13.60 -8.16 -0.87
C LEU A 208 -13.83 -7.60 -2.28
N THR A 209 -12.93 -7.95 -3.18
CA THR A 209 -12.94 -7.57 -4.59
C THR A 209 -12.37 -8.70 -5.42
N TYR A 210 -12.91 -8.92 -6.60
CA TYR A 210 -12.49 -9.99 -7.51
C TYR A 210 -10.96 -10.09 -7.66
N TRP A 211 -10.29 -8.97 -7.91
CA TRP A 211 -8.84 -8.96 -8.15
C TRP A 211 -7.97 -9.29 -6.93
N LYS A 212 -8.57 -9.39 -5.72
CA LYS A 212 -7.87 -9.85 -4.50
C LYS A 212 -7.84 -11.38 -4.36
N GLY A 213 -8.49 -12.12 -5.27
CA GLY A 213 -8.36 -13.56 -5.37
C GLY A 213 -8.93 -14.37 -4.21
N GLN A 214 -9.98 -13.86 -3.52
CA GLN A 214 -10.63 -14.61 -2.45
C GLN A 214 -11.23 -15.94 -2.96
N GLU A 215 -11.69 -15.99 -4.22
CA GLU A 215 -12.22 -17.22 -4.83
C GLU A 215 -11.12 -18.28 -4.92
N ASN A 216 -9.96 -17.93 -5.49
CA ASN A 216 -8.81 -18.83 -5.59
C ASN A 216 -8.30 -19.30 -4.23
N PHE A 217 -8.37 -18.42 -3.22
CA PHE A 217 -8.02 -18.80 -1.86
C PHE A 217 -8.99 -19.82 -1.28
N ILE A 218 -10.30 -19.65 -1.45
CA ILE A 218 -11.30 -20.61 -0.98
C ILE A 218 -11.13 -21.95 -1.71
N GLU A 219 -10.91 -21.93 -3.02
CA GLU A 219 -10.65 -23.12 -3.82
C GLU A 219 -9.37 -23.84 -3.38
N SER A 220 -8.29 -23.09 -3.11
CA SER A 220 -7.04 -23.67 -2.62
C SER A 220 -7.19 -24.38 -1.26
N LEU A 221 -8.08 -23.88 -0.38
CA LEU A 221 -8.37 -24.54 0.90
C LEU A 221 -9.18 -25.84 0.71
N ASN A 222 -10.03 -25.91 -0.30
CA ASN A 222 -10.69 -27.16 -0.66
C ASN A 222 -9.69 -28.20 -1.20
N ILE A 223 -8.82 -27.78 -2.13
CA ILE A 223 -7.74 -28.62 -2.66
C ILE A 223 -6.79 -29.10 -1.54
N LEU A 224 -6.52 -28.23 -0.54
CA LEU A 224 -5.68 -28.59 0.61
C LEU A 224 -6.29 -29.77 1.41
N ILE A 225 -7.60 -29.86 1.49
CA ILE A 225 -8.28 -30.99 2.13
C ILE A 225 -8.30 -32.21 1.20
N GLU A 226 -8.71 -32.05 -0.04
CA GLU A 226 -8.94 -33.17 -0.97
C GLU A 226 -7.63 -33.84 -1.43
N ASP A 227 -6.61 -33.03 -1.80
CA ASP A 227 -5.38 -33.55 -2.39
C ASP A 227 -4.28 -33.83 -1.34
N TYR A 228 -4.34 -33.16 -0.15
CA TYR A 228 -3.27 -33.27 0.88
C TYR A 228 -3.76 -33.76 2.25
N ASP A 229 -5.05 -34.05 2.40
CA ASP A 229 -5.68 -34.52 3.67
C ASP A 229 -5.43 -33.58 4.88
N ILE A 230 -5.19 -32.29 4.62
CA ILE A 230 -4.97 -31.29 5.66
C ILE A 230 -6.30 -30.75 6.14
N THR A 231 -6.71 -31.13 7.34
CA THR A 231 -8.01 -30.72 7.91
C THR A 231 -7.89 -29.87 9.18
N ASN A 232 -6.73 -29.84 9.85
CA ASN A 232 -6.55 -29.13 11.12
C ASN A 232 -6.11 -27.67 10.93
N PHE A 233 -6.92 -26.89 10.20
CA PHE A 233 -6.71 -25.46 10.02
C PHE A 233 -8.00 -24.64 10.22
N GLN A 234 -7.83 -23.34 10.37
CA GLN A 234 -8.86 -22.31 10.29
C GLN A 234 -8.37 -21.16 9.44
N ALA A 235 -9.25 -20.55 8.67
CA ALA A 235 -8.92 -19.46 7.75
C ALA A 235 -9.77 -18.22 8.01
N ILE A 236 -9.17 -17.04 7.89
CA ILE A 236 -9.82 -15.76 8.11
C ILE A 236 -9.72 -14.95 6.82
N ILE A 237 -10.85 -14.62 6.23
CA ILE A 237 -10.95 -13.64 5.14
C ILE A 237 -11.33 -12.30 5.78
N LEU A 238 -10.32 -11.43 5.93
CA LEU A 238 -10.44 -10.16 6.65
C LEU A 238 -10.55 -8.98 5.68
N GLY A 239 -11.71 -8.35 5.62
CA GLY A 239 -11.89 -7.13 4.83
C GLY A 239 -13.34 -6.78 4.54
N SER A 240 -13.59 -5.48 4.33
CA SER A 240 -14.91 -4.97 3.97
C SER A 240 -15.23 -5.24 2.50
N ASP A 241 -16.49 -5.52 2.23
CA ASP A 241 -17.04 -5.61 0.88
C ASP A 241 -17.23 -4.22 0.23
N GLN A 242 -17.21 -3.16 1.01
CA GLN A 242 -17.43 -1.79 0.54
C GLN A 242 -18.69 -1.65 -0.34
N GLY A 243 -19.78 -2.35 0.04
CA GLY A 243 -21.05 -2.37 -0.67
C GLY A 243 -21.14 -3.38 -1.83
N ARG A 244 -20.11 -4.21 -2.06
CA ARG A 244 -20.11 -5.27 -3.09
C ARG A 244 -20.81 -6.54 -2.59
N LYS A 245 -22.07 -6.40 -2.15
CA LYS A 245 -22.86 -7.49 -1.56
C LYS A 245 -22.96 -8.73 -2.45
N VAL A 246 -23.06 -8.53 -3.78
CA VAL A 246 -23.13 -9.63 -4.76
C VAL A 246 -21.86 -10.48 -4.71
N TYR A 247 -20.69 -9.84 -4.72
CA TYR A 247 -19.41 -10.56 -4.64
C TYR A 247 -19.26 -11.30 -3.30
N LYS A 248 -19.59 -10.65 -2.19
CA LYS A 248 -19.59 -11.30 -0.87
C LYS A 248 -20.49 -12.53 -0.84
N LYS A 249 -21.73 -12.44 -1.39
CA LYS A 249 -22.65 -13.58 -1.49
C LYS A 249 -22.06 -14.72 -2.32
N LYS A 250 -21.37 -14.40 -3.44
CA LYS A 250 -20.67 -15.40 -4.25
C LYS A 250 -19.63 -16.15 -3.44
N LEU A 251 -18.82 -15.45 -2.62
CA LEU A 251 -17.82 -16.08 -1.77
C LEU A 251 -18.44 -16.98 -0.69
N VAL A 252 -19.54 -16.55 -0.06
CA VAL A 252 -20.28 -17.36 0.93
C VAL A 252 -20.81 -18.64 0.29
N ASN A 253 -21.47 -18.54 -0.86
CA ASN A 253 -21.98 -19.70 -1.60
C ASN A 253 -20.84 -20.68 -2.00
N LEU A 254 -19.65 -20.15 -2.31
CA LEU A 254 -18.48 -20.99 -2.62
C LEU A 254 -17.98 -21.76 -1.39
N VAL A 255 -17.95 -21.09 -0.24
CA VAL A 255 -17.62 -21.72 1.06
C VAL A 255 -18.61 -22.84 1.40
N GLU A 256 -19.92 -22.61 1.19
CA GLU A 256 -20.98 -23.61 1.39
C GLU A 256 -20.83 -24.80 0.46
N ARG A 257 -20.59 -24.54 -0.84
CA ARG A 257 -20.37 -25.58 -1.87
C ARG A 257 -19.26 -26.55 -1.48
N TYR A 258 -18.15 -26.04 -0.91
CA TYR A 258 -17.01 -26.84 -0.50
C TYR A 258 -17.08 -27.31 0.96
N ASN A 259 -18.22 -27.14 1.66
CA ASN A 259 -18.40 -27.52 3.07
C ASN A 259 -17.35 -26.91 4.03
N LEU A 260 -16.87 -25.69 3.71
CA LEU A 260 -15.82 -24.99 4.47
C LEU A 260 -16.36 -24.05 5.57
N ASN A 261 -17.69 -24.05 5.84
CA ASN A 261 -18.34 -23.14 6.80
C ASN A 261 -17.73 -23.18 8.22
N LYS A 262 -17.27 -24.35 8.66
CA LYS A 262 -16.62 -24.53 9.99
C LYS A 262 -15.14 -24.15 9.99
N LYS A 263 -14.55 -23.90 8.82
CA LYS A 263 -13.11 -23.61 8.65
C LYS A 263 -12.84 -22.17 8.27
N ILE A 264 -13.73 -21.50 7.51
CA ILE A 264 -13.54 -20.16 7.02
C ILE A 264 -14.42 -19.16 7.76
N LYS A 265 -13.83 -18.06 8.19
CA LYS A 265 -14.52 -16.94 8.84
C LYS A 265 -14.36 -15.67 8.03
N PHE A 266 -15.48 -14.97 7.77
CA PHE A 266 -15.47 -13.63 7.16
C PHE A 266 -15.50 -12.58 8.26
N VAL A 267 -14.43 -11.79 8.33
CA VAL A 267 -14.31 -10.67 9.28
C VAL A 267 -14.31 -9.36 8.51
N PRO A 268 -15.29 -8.48 8.72
CA PRO A 268 -15.46 -7.30 7.86
C PRO A 268 -14.40 -6.22 8.10
N HIS A 269 -13.86 -6.14 9.31
CA HIS A 269 -12.91 -5.08 9.70
C HIS A 269 -12.11 -5.45 10.94
N CYS A 270 -10.84 -5.03 10.96
CA CYS A 270 -10.01 -5.00 12.15
C CYS A 270 -9.39 -3.61 12.31
N LYS A 271 -9.54 -2.99 13.48
CA LYS A 271 -8.99 -1.66 13.76
C LYS A 271 -7.47 -1.69 13.89
N GLU A 272 -6.94 -2.71 14.52
CA GLU A 272 -5.51 -2.88 14.80
C GLU A 272 -4.99 -4.09 14.02
N MET A 273 -4.63 -3.86 12.76
CA MET A 273 -4.12 -4.92 11.87
C MET A 273 -2.94 -5.72 12.46
N PRO A 274 -1.97 -5.12 13.22
CA PRO A 274 -0.91 -5.90 13.86
C PRO A 274 -1.44 -7.04 14.72
N ILE A 275 -2.56 -6.85 15.45
CA ILE A 275 -3.15 -7.92 16.28
C ILE A 275 -3.69 -9.04 15.39
N ALA A 276 -4.36 -8.70 14.28
CA ALA A 276 -4.84 -9.70 13.32
C ALA A 276 -3.68 -10.54 12.74
N TYR A 277 -2.58 -9.88 12.36
CA TYR A 277 -1.39 -10.59 11.90
C TYR A 277 -0.78 -11.46 13.01
N SER A 278 -0.77 -11.02 14.27
CA SER A 278 -0.19 -11.79 15.37
C SER A 278 -0.91 -13.11 15.60
N LEU A 279 -2.23 -13.19 15.32
CA LEU A 279 -3.06 -14.39 15.46
C LEU A 279 -2.87 -15.41 14.33
N SER A 280 -2.20 -15.05 13.23
CA SER A 280 -1.99 -15.98 12.12
C SER A 280 -0.67 -16.72 12.21
N ASP A 281 -0.62 -17.94 11.68
CA ASP A 281 0.60 -18.70 11.44
C ASP A 281 1.19 -18.38 10.07
N VAL A 282 0.33 -18.17 9.09
CA VAL A 282 0.71 -17.73 7.74
C VAL A 282 -0.26 -16.68 7.21
N VAL A 283 0.27 -15.74 6.44
CA VAL A 283 -0.54 -14.74 5.73
C VAL A 283 -0.56 -15.07 4.24
N VAL A 284 -1.70 -14.85 3.59
CA VAL A 284 -1.86 -15.05 2.14
C VAL A 284 -2.23 -13.74 1.45
N SER A 285 -1.58 -13.45 0.33
CA SER A 285 -1.93 -12.35 -0.59
C SER A 285 -2.22 -12.95 -1.97
N ALA A 286 -3.49 -13.26 -2.23
CA ALA A 286 -3.93 -14.03 -3.39
C ALA A 286 -4.31 -13.17 -4.60
N SER A 287 -3.81 -11.94 -4.72
CA SER A 287 -4.20 -11.01 -5.78
C SER A 287 -3.96 -11.60 -7.18
N ILE A 288 -5.00 -11.56 -8.04
CA ILE A 288 -4.95 -12.03 -9.43
C ILE A 288 -4.61 -10.91 -10.43
N GLU A 289 -4.63 -9.66 -9.96
CA GLU A 289 -4.14 -8.50 -10.70
C GLU A 289 -2.93 -7.89 -9.99
N PRO A 290 -2.00 -7.23 -10.72
CA PRO A 290 -0.78 -6.70 -10.15
C PRO A 290 -1.03 -5.62 -9.10
N GLU A 291 -0.49 -5.80 -7.92
CA GLU A 291 -0.42 -4.75 -6.91
C GLU A 291 0.77 -3.82 -7.17
N ALA A 292 0.59 -2.53 -6.90
CA ALA A 292 1.65 -1.55 -7.10
C ALA A 292 2.87 -1.77 -6.19
N PHE A 293 2.65 -2.36 -5.00
CA PHE A 293 3.72 -2.54 -4.01
C PHE A 293 3.60 -3.87 -3.23
N GLY A 294 2.39 -4.34 -2.90
CA GLY A 294 2.19 -5.53 -2.05
C GLY A 294 2.24 -5.20 -0.56
N ARG A 295 1.39 -4.29 -0.13
CA ARG A 295 1.35 -3.83 1.25
C ARG A 295 1.14 -4.95 2.27
N ILE A 296 0.27 -5.93 1.97
CA ILE A 296 0.01 -7.09 2.82
C ILE A 296 1.30 -7.87 3.07
N SER A 297 2.11 -8.07 2.04
CA SER A 297 3.37 -8.80 2.14
C SER A 297 4.38 -8.12 3.06
N VAL A 298 4.49 -6.79 3.01
CA VAL A 298 5.41 -6.07 3.92
C VAL A 298 4.87 -6.00 5.34
N GLU A 299 3.56 -5.89 5.54
CA GLU A 299 2.92 -5.91 6.86
C GLU A 299 3.12 -7.27 7.55
N ALA A 300 2.84 -8.38 6.85
CA ALA A 300 3.03 -9.72 7.37
C ALA A 300 4.50 -9.98 7.76
N GLN A 301 5.43 -9.71 6.85
CA GLN A 301 6.87 -9.90 7.11
C GLN A 301 7.37 -8.98 8.23
N SER A 302 6.87 -7.74 8.34
CA SER A 302 7.22 -6.84 9.44
C SER A 302 6.78 -7.42 10.80
N MET A 303 5.64 -8.11 10.84
CA MET A 303 5.15 -8.84 12.01
C MET A 303 5.89 -10.16 12.27
N GLY A 304 6.88 -10.51 11.45
CA GLY A 304 7.60 -11.79 11.54
C GLY A 304 6.74 -12.98 11.13
N LYS A 305 5.75 -12.79 10.25
CA LYS A 305 4.88 -13.87 9.76
C LYS A 305 5.29 -14.33 8.37
N PRO A 306 5.38 -15.65 8.13
CA PRO A 306 5.48 -16.19 6.79
C PRO A 306 4.38 -15.66 5.87
N ILE A 307 4.73 -15.42 4.61
CA ILE A 307 3.79 -14.92 3.60
C ILE A 307 3.77 -15.83 2.38
N ILE A 308 2.59 -16.17 1.89
CA ILE A 308 2.40 -16.76 0.57
C ILE A 308 1.74 -15.72 -0.31
N ALA A 309 2.37 -15.36 -1.43
CA ALA A 309 1.81 -14.34 -2.31
C ALA A 309 1.89 -14.73 -3.78
N SER A 310 0.95 -14.21 -4.57
CA SER A 310 1.00 -14.34 -6.02
C SER A 310 2.23 -13.63 -6.60
N ASN A 311 2.92 -14.30 -7.52
CA ASN A 311 4.14 -13.82 -8.19
C ASN A 311 3.82 -12.79 -9.27
N ILE A 312 3.19 -11.68 -8.88
CA ILE A 312 2.72 -10.64 -9.78
C ILE A 312 2.89 -9.24 -9.17
N GLY A 313 3.16 -8.25 -10.01
CA GLY A 313 3.26 -6.85 -9.61
C GLY A 313 4.38 -6.57 -8.61
N GLY A 314 4.17 -5.59 -7.74
CA GLY A 314 5.14 -5.17 -6.72
C GLY A 314 5.26 -6.15 -5.54
N SER A 315 4.31 -7.06 -5.34
CA SER A 315 4.38 -8.05 -4.25
C SER A 315 5.63 -8.92 -4.34
N LYS A 316 6.01 -9.35 -5.55
CA LYS A 316 7.21 -10.16 -5.78
C LYS A 316 8.53 -9.45 -5.42
N GLU A 317 8.53 -8.12 -5.35
CA GLU A 317 9.73 -7.35 -4.98
C GLU A 317 9.98 -7.34 -3.47
N THR A 318 8.94 -7.60 -2.69
CA THR A 318 8.97 -7.54 -1.24
C THR A 318 9.27 -8.89 -0.59
N ILE A 319 9.23 -9.98 -1.37
CA ILE A 319 9.41 -11.36 -0.89
C ILE A 319 10.67 -11.95 -1.54
N ILE A 320 11.52 -12.55 -0.74
CA ILE A 320 12.61 -13.41 -1.21
C ILE A 320 12.05 -14.84 -1.17
N ASN A 321 11.71 -15.37 -2.36
CA ASN A 321 11.06 -16.68 -2.47
C ASN A 321 11.83 -17.78 -1.74
N LYS A 322 11.12 -18.66 -1.03
CA LYS A 322 11.62 -19.75 -0.17
C LYS A 322 12.44 -19.30 1.05
N LYS A 323 12.74 -18.00 1.20
CA LYS A 323 13.49 -17.49 2.34
C LYS A 323 12.64 -16.66 3.29
N THR A 324 11.85 -15.73 2.78
CA THR A 324 11.01 -14.83 3.60
C THR A 324 9.51 -15.11 3.40
N GLY A 325 9.19 -16.07 2.55
CA GLY A 325 7.85 -16.49 2.18
C GLY A 325 7.89 -17.28 0.89
N LEU A 326 6.73 -17.64 0.37
CA LEU A 326 6.58 -18.38 -0.88
C LEU A 326 5.85 -17.53 -1.93
N LEU A 327 6.32 -17.61 -3.16
CA LEU A 327 5.65 -17.05 -4.33
C LEU A 327 5.02 -18.18 -5.13
N TYR A 328 3.81 -17.96 -5.64
CA TYR A 328 3.10 -18.89 -6.50
C TYR A 328 2.58 -18.17 -7.76
N LYS A 329 2.31 -18.94 -8.82
CA LYS A 329 1.73 -18.39 -10.06
C LYS A 329 0.34 -17.82 -9.74
N TYR A 330 0.14 -16.54 -10.06
CA TYR A 330 -1.17 -15.91 -9.86
C TYR A 330 -2.29 -16.65 -10.58
N ASP A 331 -3.48 -16.60 -10.04
CA ASP A 331 -4.67 -17.27 -10.57
C ASP A 331 -4.53 -18.82 -10.66
N ASP A 332 -3.73 -19.41 -9.75
CA ASP A 332 -3.49 -20.84 -9.67
C ASP A 332 -3.76 -21.36 -8.23
N PRO A 333 -5.00 -21.80 -7.94
CA PRO A 333 -5.36 -22.31 -6.61
C PRO A 333 -4.65 -23.62 -6.25
N ARG A 334 -4.22 -24.45 -7.23
CA ARG A 334 -3.47 -25.68 -6.96
C ARG A 334 -2.04 -25.36 -6.46
N GLU A 335 -1.36 -24.42 -7.09
CA GLU A 335 -0.04 -23.99 -6.61
C GLU A 335 -0.12 -23.28 -5.26
N LEU A 336 -1.20 -22.50 -5.02
CA LEU A 336 -1.45 -21.92 -3.70
C LEU A 336 -1.68 -23.00 -2.64
N ALA A 337 -2.47 -24.04 -2.93
CA ALA A 337 -2.70 -25.16 -2.02
C ALA A 337 -1.38 -25.93 -1.73
N LYS A 338 -0.55 -26.17 -2.76
CA LYS A 338 0.77 -26.78 -2.58
C LYS A 338 1.67 -25.95 -1.64
N ASN A 339 1.68 -24.64 -1.80
CA ASN A 339 2.46 -23.75 -0.92
C ASN A 339 1.90 -23.68 0.50
N LEU A 340 0.58 -23.71 0.67
CA LEU A 340 -0.06 -23.84 1.98
C LEU A 340 0.33 -25.14 2.66
N ASN A 341 0.26 -26.29 1.97
CA ASN A 341 0.71 -27.57 2.48
C ASN A 341 2.19 -27.50 2.92
N THR A 342 3.06 -26.94 2.07
CA THR A 342 4.47 -26.77 2.41
C THR A 342 4.66 -26.01 3.72
N VAL A 343 3.95 -24.89 3.90
CA VAL A 343 4.10 -24.04 5.09
C VAL A 343 3.49 -24.69 6.34
N ILE A 344 2.38 -25.41 6.21
CA ILE A 344 1.73 -26.12 7.33
C ILE A 344 2.62 -27.27 7.87
N GLN A 345 3.42 -27.90 7.01
CA GLN A 345 4.34 -28.97 7.37
C GLN A 345 5.64 -28.48 8.02
N LEU A 346 5.92 -27.17 7.99
CA LEU A 346 7.10 -26.61 8.65
C LEU A 346 6.99 -26.73 10.17
N SER A 347 8.10 -27.01 10.81
CA SER A 347 8.22 -26.92 12.26
C SER A 347 8.05 -25.46 12.74
N LEU A 348 7.73 -25.29 14.02
CA LEU A 348 7.61 -23.95 14.62
C LEU A 348 8.90 -23.11 14.46
N ASP A 349 10.06 -23.77 14.52
CA ASP A 349 11.34 -23.06 14.39
C ASP A 349 11.62 -22.63 12.95
N GLU A 350 11.23 -23.43 11.96
CA GLU A 350 11.31 -23.07 10.55
C GLU A 350 10.35 -21.90 10.21
N LEU A 351 9.11 -21.94 10.71
CA LEU A 351 8.15 -20.84 10.57
C LEU A 351 8.69 -19.54 11.18
N LYS A 352 9.24 -19.61 12.40
CA LYS A 352 9.89 -18.47 13.07
C LYS A 352 11.10 -17.98 12.29
N SER A 353 11.93 -18.86 11.76
CA SER A 353 13.11 -18.53 10.96
C SER A 353 12.69 -17.77 9.70
N MET A 354 11.72 -18.29 8.95
CA MET A 354 11.18 -17.64 7.76
C MET A 354 10.60 -16.23 8.07
N GLY A 355 9.83 -16.14 9.15
CA GLY A 355 9.25 -14.85 9.61
C GLY A 355 10.33 -13.85 10.03
N ASN A 356 11.37 -14.29 10.74
CA ASN A 356 12.49 -13.44 11.16
C ASN A 356 13.31 -12.93 9.95
N GLU A 357 13.56 -13.78 8.96
CA GLU A 357 14.22 -13.36 7.72
C GLU A 357 13.33 -12.34 6.94
N GLY A 358 12.01 -12.56 6.96
CA GLY A 358 11.05 -11.60 6.44
C GLY A 358 11.16 -10.24 7.12
N ARG A 359 11.13 -10.20 8.44
CA ARG A 359 11.28 -8.96 9.21
C ARG A 359 12.60 -8.25 8.94
N LYS A 360 13.73 -8.97 8.91
CA LYS A 360 15.04 -8.40 8.55
C LYS A 360 15.03 -7.76 7.16
N ASN A 361 14.43 -8.41 6.16
CA ASN A 361 14.31 -7.88 4.80
C ASN A 361 13.50 -6.57 4.78
N ILE A 362 12.35 -6.54 5.48
CA ILE A 362 11.50 -5.35 5.54
C ILE A 362 12.19 -4.20 6.25
N THR A 363 12.76 -4.43 7.42
CA THR A 363 13.50 -3.40 8.19
C THR A 363 14.64 -2.78 7.36
N LYS A 364 15.34 -3.60 6.58
CA LYS A 364 16.48 -3.13 5.76
C LYS A 364 16.07 -2.31 4.54
N LYS A 365 14.91 -2.58 3.93
CA LYS A 365 14.57 -2.04 2.59
C LYS A 365 13.28 -1.23 2.55
N PHE A 366 12.33 -1.53 3.43
CA PHE A 366 10.96 -1.04 3.31
C PHE A 366 10.46 -0.34 4.58
N ASP A 367 11.38 0.11 5.44
CA ASP A 367 11.03 0.98 6.55
C ASP A 367 10.52 2.33 6.02
N VAL A 368 9.52 2.88 6.71
CA VAL A 368 8.97 4.21 6.40
C VAL A 368 10.03 5.30 6.49
N GLU A 369 10.99 5.16 7.40
CA GLU A 369 12.09 6.10 7.55
C GLU A 369 12.96 6.14 6.30
N ILE A 370 13.31 4.99 5.73
CA ILE A 370 14.09 4.89 4.48
C ILE A 370 13.35 5.56 3.32
N MET A 371 12.02 5.36 3.23
CA MET A 371 11.18 6.03 2.24
C MET A 371 11.23 7.55 2.41
N CYS A 372 11.05 8.04 3.63
CA CYS A 372 11.01 9.46 3.94
C CYS A 372 12.37 10.14 3.70
N GLN A 373 13.47 9.53 4.15
CA GLN A 373 14.83 10.00 3.91
C GLN A 373 15.16 10.07 2.41
N SER A 374 14.74 9.05 1.64
CA SER A 374 14.94 9.01 0.19
C SER A 374 14.19 10.16 -0.51
N ASN A 375 12.96 10.44 -0.11
CA ASN A 375 12.19 11.58 -0.62
C ASN A 375 12.89 12.91 -0.29
N LEU A 376 13.29 13.11 0.97
CA LEU A 376 13.99 14.33 1.39
C LEU A 376 15.31 14.54 0.64
N LYS A 377 16.07 13.47 0.43
CA LYS A 377 17.31 13.49 -0.37
C LYS A 377 17.06 13.99 -1.80
N GLU A 378 16.02 13.48 -2.45
CA GLU A 378 15.65 13.93 -3.80
C GLU A 378 15.13 15.38 -3.79
N TYR A 379 14.33 15.80 -2.81
CA TYR A 379 13.90 17.20 -2.66
C TYR A 379 15.11 18.14 -2.53
N LYS A 380 16.06 17.81 -1.68
CA LYS A 380 17.30 18.61 -1.50
C LYS A 380 18.10 18.72 -2.80
N ARG A 381 18.17 17.64 -3.60
CA ARG A 381 18.84 17.66 -4.92
C ARG A 381 18.15 18.57 -5.93
N LEU A 382 16.81 18.62 -5.91
CA LEU A 382 16.04 19.42 -6.86
C LEU A 382 16.14 20.93 -6.61
N ILE A 383 16.41 21.33 -5.37
CA ILE A 383 16.54 22.75 -4.99
C ILE A 383 17.98 23.26 -5.16
N LYS A 384 18.99 22.37 -5.11
CA LYS A 384 20.40 22.74 -5.30
C LYS A 384 20.79 22.93 -6.77
N ASN A 385 19.99 22.32 -7.70
CA ASN A 385 20.15 22.41 -9.16
C ASN A 385 19.07 23.31 -9.77
#